data_60307de441191b94c3e3baa9ebacf5b6
#
_entry.id   60307de441191b94c3e3baa9ebacf5b6
#
_cell.length_a   1.000
_cell.length_b   1.000
_cell.length_c   1.000
_cell.angle_alpha   90.00
_cell.angle_beta   90.00
_cell.angle_gamma   90.00
#
_symmetry.space_group_name_H-M   'P 1'
#
loop_
_entity.id
_entity.type
_entity.pdbx_description
1 polymer ?
#
loop_
_entity_poly.entity_id
_entity_poly.type
_entity_poly.pdbx_seq_one_letter_code
_entity_poly.pdbx_strand_id
1 'polypeptide(L)' 'MKISYKKLWIMLAEQEMTKQEFREKLQIASGTMTKLNKGQEVSMSIILRICEYFNCNIGDICDAVKVEAEQCFDK' A
#
# COMPACT_ATOMS: atom_id res chain seq x y z
N MET A 1 0.98 -11.72 11.08
CA MET A 1 0.18 -10.95 10.13
C MET A 1 1.09 -10.13 9.23
N LYS A 2 0.61 -9.76 8.10
CA LYS A 2 1.35 -8.91 7.20
C LYS A 2 0.44 -7.85 6.64
N ILE A 3 1.03 -6.82 6.02
CA ILE A 3 0.24 -5.75 5.43
C ILE A 3 -0.10 -6.10 3.99
N SER A 4 -1.29 -5.72 3.56
CA SER A 4 -1.76 -5.92 2.19
C SER A 4 -2.20 -4.58 1.62
N TYR A 5 -1.76 -4.27 0.41
CA TYR A 5 -2.14 -3.03 -0.28
C TYR A 5 -3.12 -3.30 -1.41
N LYS A 6 -3.82 -4.42 -1.35
CA LYS A 6 -4.76 -4.79 -2.41
C LYS A 6 -5.78 -3.70 -2.65
N LYS A 7 -6.30 -3.11 -1.59
CA LYS A 7 -7.30 -2.05 -1.72
C LYS A 7 -6.73 -0.83 -2.44
N LEU A 8 -5.45 -0.54 -2.19
CA LEU A 8 -4.80 0.59 -2.87
C LEU A 8 -4.78 0.35 -4.38
N TRP A 9 -4.39 -0.86 -4.80
CA TRP A 9 -4.32 -1.16 -6.22
C TRP A 9 -5.70 -1.15 -6.87
N ILE A 10 -6.72 -1.59 -6.16
CA ILE A 10 -8.09 -1.52 -6.65
C ILE A 10 -8.50 -0.06 -6.83
N MET A 11 -8.15 0.79 -5.87
CA MET A 11 -8.47 2.21 -5.96
C MET A 11 -7.79 2.86 -7.16
N LEU A 12 -6.53 2.51 -7.42
CA LEU A 12 -5.83 3.03 -8.59
C LEU A 12 -6.54 2.62 -9.88
N ALA A 13 -6.97 1.36 -9.93
CA ALA A 13 -7.69 0.87 -11.11
C ALA A 13 -8.99 1.63 -11.30
N GLU A 14 -9.70 1.91 -10.24
CA GLU A 14 -10.94 2.67 -10.31
C GLU A 14 -10.72 4.09 -10.78
N GLN A 15 -9.59 4.67 -10.43
CA GLN A 15 -9.22 6.02 -10.86
C GLN A 15 -8.56 6.02 -12.24
N GLU A 16 -8.40 4.84 -12.84
CA GLU A 16 -7.74 4.69 -14.13
C GLU A 16 -6.32 5.26 -14.09
N MET A 17 -5.65 5.06 -12.97
CA MET A 17 -4.30 5.58 -12.74
C MET A 17 -3.31 4.41 -12.72
N THR A 18 -2.20 4.57 -13.45
CA THR A 18 -1.15 3.54 -13.42
C THR A 18 -0.30 3.72 -12.18
N LYS A 19 0.44 2.66 -11.83
CA LYS A 19 1.36 2.74 -10.70
C LYS A 19 2.43 3.79 -10.92
N GLN A 20 2.86 3.96 -12.17
CA GLN A 20 3.85 4.97 -12.50
C GLN A 20 3.29 6.38 -12.28
N GLU A 21 2.07 6.62 -12.71
CA GLU A 21 1.43 7.91 -12.48
C GLU A 21 1.27 8.19 -11.00
N PHE A 22 0.86 7.18 -10.25
CA PHE A 22 0.71 7.28 -8.81
C PHE A 22 2.04 7.67 -8.16
N ARG A 23 3.12 6.99 -8.54
CA ARG A 23 4.43 7.28 -8.00
C ARG A 23 4.86 8.71 -8.31
N GLU A 24 4.62 9.15 -9.54
CA GLU A 24 5.05 10.49 -9.95
C GLU A 24 4.23 11.57 -9.26
N LYS A 25 2.93 11.37 -9.17
CA LYS A 25 2.06 12.40 -8.57
C LYS A 25 2.31 12.57 -7.09
N LEU A 26 2.65 11.50 -6.40
CA LEU A 26 2.92 11.55 -4.97
C LEU A 26 4.41 11.68 -4.68
N GLN A 27 5.25 11.65 -5.72
CA GLN A 27 6.70 11.78 -5.58
C GLN A 27 7.26 10.71 -4.63
N ILE A 28 6.83 9.47 -4.85
CA ILE A 28 7.25 8.35 -4.04
C ILE A 28 8.56 7.80 -4.58
N ALA A 29 9.53 7.56 -3.69
CA ALA A 29 10.82 7.01 -4.10
C ALA A 29 10.65 5.60 -4.67
N SER A 30 11.54 5.22 -5.59
CA SER A 30 11.45 3.91 -6.22
C SER A 30 11.56 2.77 -5.21
N GLY A 31 12.40 2.95 -4.17
CA GLY A 31 12.51 1.95 -3.12
C GLY A 31 11.21 1.75 -2.37
N THR A 32 10.49 2.83 -2.11
CA THR A 32 9.20 2.76 -1.44
C THR A 32 8.18 2.09 -2.34
N MET A 33 8.18 2.41 -3.63
CA MET A 33 7.28 1.74 -4.57
C MET A 33 7.55 0.24 -4.62
N THR A 34 8.82 -0.15 -4.58
CA THR A 34 9.16 -1.57 -4.55
C THR A 34 8.56 -2.24 -3.32
N LYS A 35 8.62 -1.59 -2.17
CA LYS A 35 8.03 -2.15 -0.95
C LYS A 35 6.52 -2.26 -1.08
N LEU A 36 5.88 -1.25 -1.64
CA LEU A 36 4.44 -1.31 -1.85
C LEU A 36 4.06 -2.46 -2.78
N ASN A 37 4.83 -2.65 -3.85
CA ASN A 37 4.56 -3.73 -4.80
C ASN A 37 4.73 -5.10 -4.16
N LYS A 38 5.66 -5.23 -3.21
CA LYS A 38 5.94 -6.51 -2.57
C LYS A 38 5.09 -6.74 -1.32
N GLY A 39 4.25 -5.78 -0.95
CA GLY A 39 3.46 -5.91 0.25
C GLY A 39 4.26 -5.75 1.52
N GLN A 40 5.33 -4.99 1.46
CA GLN A 40 6.18 -4.73 2.62
C GLN A 40 5.77 -3.43 3.29
N GLU A 41 6.20 -3.27 4.53
CA GLU A 41 5.84 -2.09 5.30
C GLU A 41 6.56 -0.86 4.79
N VAL A 42 5.84 0.25 4.79
CA VAL A 42 6.42 1.55 4.44
C VAL A 42 6.13 2.49 5.60
N SER A 43 6.78 3.67 5.58
CA SER A 43 6.61 4.61 6.67
C SER A 43 5.18 5.13 6.73
N MET A 44 4.73 5.46 7.93
CA MET A 44 3.39 6.00 8.11
C MET A 44 3.21 7.32 7.38
N SER A 45 4.27 8.10 7.22
CA SER A 45 4.17 9.37 6.50
C SER A 45 3.81 9.14 5.04
N ILE A 46 4.30 8.06 4.44
CA ILE A 46 3.91 7.69 3.07
C ILE A 46 2.44 7.31 3.03
N ILE A 47 2.01 6.51 4.00
CA ILE A 47 0.60 6.09 4.09
C ILE A 47 -0.30 7.31 4.22
N LEU A 48 0.06 8.25 5.09
CA LEU A 48 -0.74 9.46 5.27
C LEU A 48 -0.77 10.32 4.02
N ARG A 49 0.33 10.38 3.29
CA ARG A 49 0.36 11.13 2.04
C ARG A 49 -0.59 10.52 1.01
N ILE A 50 -0.64 9.20 0.94
CA ILE A 50 -1.55 8.52 0.03
C ILE A 50 -3.00 8.81 0.43
N CYS A 51 -3.30 8.71 1.72
CA CYS A 51 -4.64 8.99 2.22
C CYS A 51 -5.06 10.42 1.89
N GLU A 52 -4.14 11.36 2.05
CA GLU A 52 -4.42 12.76 1.78
C GLU A 52 -4.71 12.98 0.31
N TYR A 53 -3.92 12.34 -0.55
CA TYR A 53 -4.10 12.50 -1.99
C TYR A 53 -5.46 11.99 -2.46
N PHE A 54 -5.89 10.83 -1.94
CA PHE A 54 -7.15 10.23 -2.32
C PHE A 54 -8.31 10.63 -1.41
N ASN A 55 -8.01 11.40 -0.36
CA ASN A 55 -9.01 11.84 0.61
C ASN A 55 -9.76 10.64 1.20
N CYS A 56 -8.99 9.70 1.74
CA CYS A 56 -9.55 8.46 2.28
C CYS A 56 -8.85 8.10 3.58
N ASN A 57 -9.28 6.99 4.19
CA ASN A 57 -8.69 6.51 5.43
C ASN A 57 -7.68 5.40 5.17
N ILE A 58 -6.87 5.12 6.18
CA ILE A 58 -5.86 4.06 6.07
C ILE A 58 -6.51 2.74 5.70
N GLY A 59 -7.65 2.42 6.30
CA GLY A 59 -8.34 1.17 6.02
C GLY A 59 -8.85 1.05 4.60
N ASP A 60 -8.87 2.15 3.86
CA ASP A 60 -9.31 2.14 2.46
C ASP A 60 -8.17 1.76 1.51
N ILE A 61 -6.93 1.76 1.98
CA ILE A 61 -5.79 1.48 1.10
C ILE A 61 -4.99 0.27 1.54
N CYS A 62 -5.08 -0.15 2.80
CA CYS A 62 -4.31 -1.29 3.26
C CYS A 62 -5.04 -2.02 4.37
N ASP A 63 -4.64 -3.27 4.58
CA ASP A 63 -5.19 -4.14 5.60
C ASP A 63 -4.09 -4.94 6.25
N ALA A 64 -4.34 -5.37 7.47
CA ALA A 64 -3.52 -6.38 8.13
C ALA A 64 -4.18 -7.72 7.88
N VAL A 65 -3.47 -8.63 7.22
CA VAL A 65 -4.02 -9.94 6.88
C VAL A 65 -3.18 -11.03 7.51
N LYS A 66 -3.80 -12.18 7.73
CA LYS A 66 -3.09 -13.32 8.29
C LYS A 66 -2.23 -13.98 7.24
N VAL A 67 -1.07 -14.44 7.65
CA VAL A 67 -0.17 -15.18 6.78
C VAL A 67 -0.37 -16.65 7.10
N GLU A 68 -1.19 -17.32 6.32
CA GLU A 68 -1.57 -18.68 6.66
C GLU A 68 -0.42 -19.67 6.60
N ALA A 69 0.41 -19.51 5.59
CA ALA A 69 1.49 -20.48 5.37
C ALA A 69 2.54 -20.43 6.46
N GLU A 70 2.73 -19.29 7.10
CA GLU A 70 3.77 -19.13 8.10
C GLU A 70 3.27 -19.05 9.52
N GLN A 71 2.05 -19.33 9.76
CA GLN A 71 1.53 -19.14 11.10
C GLN A 71 2.31 -19.91 12.11
N CYS A 72 2.97 -20.84 11.76
CA CYS A 72 3.80 -21.44 12.74
C CYS A 72 4.77 -20.40 13.27
N PHE A 73 4.83 -19.99 13.58
CA PHE A 73 5.72 -19.27 14.00
C PHE A 73 5.72 -18.61 14.82
N ASP A 74 5.41 -18.50 15.16
CA ASP A 74 5.47 -18.03 15.92
C ASP A 74 5.62 -17.55 16.52
N LYS A 75 5.66 -17.53 16.63
CA LYS A 75 5.90 -17.34 17.22
C LYS A 75 6.21 -17.11 17.53
#